data_37b78ee5429758f3e21cc28f9f9e57f8
#
_entry.id   37b78ee5429758f3e21cc28f9f9e57f8
#
_cell.length_a   1.000
_cell.length_b   1.000
_cell.length_c   1.000
_cell.angle_alpha   90.00
_cell.angle_beta   90.00
_cell.angle_gamma   90.00
#
_symmetry.space_group_name_H-M   'P 1'
#
loop_
_entity.id
_entity.type
_entity.pdbx_description
1 polymer ?
#
loop_
_entity_poly.entity_id
_entity_poly.type
_entity_poly.pdbx_seq_one_letter_code
_entity_poly.pdbx_strand_id
1 'polypeptide(L)'
;MKRNGKTSAGRQRWRCPSCGASSTIRRDGDAAALREFLGWLMSKETQLEMPGRGRSFRRRTARFWEVWPMPVADGEWHRVLYVDGIWLARDLVVLICRSDERVVSWYMARSETSRAWSALMDPIPAPDVVVADGGTGFASAVRRSWPGTRVQRCVFHAFCQVKRCTTSRPRLQ
;
A
#
# COMPACT_ATOMS: atom_id res chain seq x y z
N MET A 1 -4.02 -44.34 -3.41
CA MET A 1 -3.54 -43.85 -4.74
C MET A 1 -2.31 -44.63 -5.16
N LYS A 2 -2.30 -45.21 -6.37
CA LYS A 2 -1.13 -45.91 -6.96
C LYS A 2 -0.48 -45.04 -8.04
N ARG A 3 0.84 -45.18 -8.25
CA ARG A 3 1.53 -44.49 -9.35
C ARG A 3 0.95 -44.93 -10.68
N ASN A 4 0.65 -44.02 -11.57
CA ASN A 4 0.02 -44.27 -12.88
C ASN A 4 0.71 -43.46 -13.99
N GLY A 5 1.97 -43.78 -14.26
CA GLY A 5 2.76 -43.14 -15.31
C GLY A 5 3.08 -41.68 -15.04
N LYS A 6 3.50 -40.95 -16.09
CA LYS A 6 3.83 -39.55 -16.07
C LYS A 6 2.98 -38.77 -17.08
N THR A 7 2.79 -37.48 -16.88
CA THR A 7 2.22 -36.59 -17.89
C THR A 7 3.23 -36.29 -19.00
N SER A 8 2.79 -35.71 -20.13
CA SER A 8 3.68 -35.20 -21.19
C SER A 8 4.75 -34.22 -20.66
N ALA A 9 4.45 -33.49 -19.57
CA ALA A 9 5.39 -32.62 -18.89
C ALA A 9 6.25 -33.32 -17.82
N GLY A 10 6.33 -34.67 -17.85
CA GLY A 10 7.17 -35.49 -16.96
C GLY A 10 6.67 -35.61 -15.51
N ARG A 11 5.48 -35.11 -15.17
CA ARG A 11 4.93 -35.13 -13.80
C ARG A 11 4.36 -36.49 -13.46
N GLN A 12 4.62 -37.01 -12.26
CA GLN A 12 4.04 -38.27 -11.76
C GLN A 12 2.50 -38.12 -11.66
N ARG A 13 1.80 -39.09 -12.27
CA ARG A 13 0.34 -39.27 -12.14
C ARG A 13 0.04 -40.34 -11.09
N TRP A 14 -1.06 -40.11 -10.39
CA TRP A 14 -1.58 -41.01 -9.37
C TRP A 14 -3.01 -41.39 -9.74
N ARG A 15 -3.40 -42.64 -9.51
CA ARG A 15 -4.76 -43.11 -9.77
C ARG A 15 -5.31 -43.84 -8.54
N CYS A 16 -6.56 -43.57 -8.22
CA CYS A 16 -7.28 -44.30 -7.19
C CYS A 16 -7.71 -45.66 -7.74
N PRO A 17 -7.36 -46.80 -7.10
CA PRO A 17 -7.76 -48.10 -7.56
C PRO A 17 -9.27 -48.38 -7.38
N SER A 18 -9.92 -47.70 -6.43
CA SER A 18 -11.35 -47.90 -6.11
C SER A 18 -12.27 -47.16 -7.07
N CYS A 19 -12.03 -45.85 -7.28
CA CYS A 19 -12.92 -44.97 -8.07
C CYS A 19 -12.34 -44.55 -9.41
N GLY A 20 -11.09 -44.93 -9.76
CA GLY A 20 -10.44 -44.60 -11.00
C GLY A 20 -9.98 -43.12 -11.11
N ALA A 21 -10.29 -42.25 -10.14
CA ALA A 21 -9.90 -40.86 -10.15
C ALA A 21 -8.39 -40.70 -10.30
N SER A 22 -7.97 -39.78 -11.17
CA SER A 22 -6.58 -39.52 -11.48
C SER A 22 -6.18 -38.11 -10.97
N SER A 23 -5.02 -38.03 -10.37
CA SER A 23 -4.49 -36.73 -9.91
C SER A 23 -2.99 -36.60 -10.20
N THR A 24 -2.50 -35.39 -10.27
CA THR A 24 -1.08 -35.04 -10.32
C THR A 24 -0.76 -34.13 -9.17
N ILE A 25 0.43 -34.25 -8.58
CA ILE A 25 0.88 -33.29 -7.59
C ILE A 25 1.05 -31.95 -8.32
N ARG A 26 0.21 -30.99 -8.00
CA ARG A 26 0.45 -29.60 -8.38
C ARG A 26 1.64 -29.11 -7.58
N ARG A 27 2.70 -28.65 -8.25
CA ARG A 27 3.68 -27.82 -7.58
C ARG A 27 2.97 -26.52 -7.21
N ASP A 28 2.98 -26.21 -5.94
CA ASP A 28 2.50 -24.94 -5.48
C ASP A 28 3.46 -23.84 -5.97
N GLY A 29 3.13 -23.25 -7.12
CA GLY A 29 3.87 -22.12 -7.68
C GLY A 29 3.57 -20.81 -6.98
N ASP A 30 2.64 -20.81 -6.02
CA ASP A 30 2.12 -19.61 -5.38
C ASP A 30 3.19 -18.93 -4.53
N ALA A 31 3.94 -19.72 -3.76
CA ALA A 31 5.03 -19.19 -2.95
C ALA A 31 6.15 -18.55 -3.81
N ALA A 32 6.45 -19.14 -4.97
CA ALA A 32 7.44 -18.58 -5.90
C ALA A 32 6.90 -17.31 -6.56
N ALA A 33 5.64 -17.31 -7.01
CA ALA A 33 5.00 -16.16 -7.62
C ALA A 33 4.80 -15.00 -6.61
N LEU A 34 4.50 -15.31 -5.35
CA LEU A 34 4.41 -14.31 -4.28
C LEU A 34 5.77 -13.68 -4.01
N ARG A 35 6.85 -14.46 -3.92
CA ARG A 35 8.20 -13.91 -3.76
C ARG A 35 8.60 -13.02 -4.94
N GLU A 36 8.29 -13.43 -6.16
CA GLU A 36 8.53 -12.62 -7.37
C GLU A 36 7.73 -11.31 -7.30
N PHE A 37 6.47 -11.37 -6.88
CA PHE A 37 5.60 -10.19 -6.72
C PHE A 37 6.11 -9.24 -5.65
N LEU A 38 6.46 -9.74 -4.46
CA LEU A 38 7.00 -8.92 -3.38
C LEU A 38 8.37 -8.33 -3.74
N GLY A 39 9.24 -9.11 -4.38
CA GLY A 39 10.53 -8.64 -4.87
C GLY A 39 10.38 -7.49 -5.87
N TRP A 40 9.45 -7.61 -6.82
CA TRP A 40 9.14 -6.54 -7.76
C TRP A 40 8.52 -5.32 -7.04
N LEU A 41 7.58 -5.51 -6.12
CA LEU A 41 6.92 -4.43 -5.38
C LEU A 41 7.92 -3.58 -4.57
N MET A 42 8.98 -4.22 -4.06
CA MET A 42 10.06 -3.57 -3.31
C MET A 42 11.20 -3.04 -4.20
N SER A 43 11.13 -3.29 -5.50
CA SER A 43 12.11 -2.80 -6.48
C SER A 43 11.72 -1.43 -7.03
N LYS A 44 12.60 -0.85 -7.85
CA LYS A 44 12.31 0.35 -8.65
C LYS A 44 11.88 0.01 -10.08
N GLU A 45 11.77 -1.27 -10.42
CA GLU A 45 11.44 -1.73 -11.76
C GLU A 45 9.96 -1.53 -12.07
N THR A 46 9.66 -1.06 -13.27
CA THR A 46 8.31 -1.03 -13.79
C THR A 46 7.89 -2.41 -14.31
N GLN A 47 6.60 -2.68 -14.41
CA GLN A 47 6.12 -3.94 -14.98
C GLN A 47 6.55 -4.13 -16.46
N LEU A 48 6.80 -3.04 -17.18
CA LEU A 48 7.23 -3.09 -18.58
C LEU A 48 8.68 -3.56 -18.74
N GLU A 49 9.50 -3.37 -17.71
CA GLU A 49 10.89 -3.82 -17.67
C GLU A 49 11.02 -5.30 -17.36
N MET A 50 9.98 -5.92 -16.80
CA MET A 50 9.94 -7.34 -16.52
C MET A 50 9.97 -8.18 -17.82
N PRO A 51 10.54 -9.40 -17.81
CA PRO A 51 10.61 -10.27 -18.99
C PRO A 51 9.27 -10.40 -19.71
N GLY A 52 9.29 -10.29 -21.04
CA GLY A 52 8.08 -10.30 -21.88
C GLY A 52 7.15 -9.13 -21.64
N ARG A 53 7.72 -7.94 -21.34
CA ARG A 53 6.97 -6.72 -20.97
C ARG A 53 5.95 -6.96 -19.87
N GLY A 54 6.28 -7.82 -18.92
CA GLY A 54 5.48 -8.10 -17.73
C GLY A 54 4.16 -8.86 -17.99
N ARG A 55 3.84 -9.32 -19.21
CA ARG A 55 2.59 -10.03 -19.50
C ARG A 55 2.41 -11.28 -18.64
N SER A 56 3.42 -12.15 -18.60
CA SER A 56 3.40 -13.37 -17.81
C SER A 56 3.44 -13.07 -16.31
N PHE A 57 4.19 -12.06 -15.91
CA PHE A 57 4.24 -11.57 -14.54
C PHE A 57 2.84 -11.12 -14.07
N ARG A 58 2.19 -10.20 -14.77
CA ARG A 58 0.84 -9.73 -14.43
C ARG A 58 -0.17 -10.87 -14.28
N ARG A 59 -0.16 -11.83 -15.22
CA ARG A 59 -1.07 -12.99 -15.16
C ARG A 59 -0.83 -13.87 -13.94
N ARG A 60 0.42 -14.08 -13.54
CA ARG A 60 0.75 -14.90 -12.36
C ARG A 60 0.44 -14.20 -11.06
N THR A 61 0.60 -12.88 -11.02
CA THR A 61 0.52 -12.08 -9.80
C THR A 61 -0.82 -11.37 -9.60
N ALA A 62 -1.72 -11.40 -10.61
CA ALA A 62 -3.02 -10.72 -10.57
C ALA A 62 -3.80 -10.97 -9.27
N ARG A 63 -3.85 -12.22 -8.82
CA ARG A 63 -4.55 -12.62 -7.58
C ARG A 63 -3.97 -12.02 -6.31
N PHE A 64 -2.68 -11.61 -6.29
CA PHE A 64 -2.08 -10.99 -5.11
C PHE A 64 -2.56 -9.55 -4.89
N TRP A 65 -3.12 -8.91 -5.92
CA TRP A 65 -3.78 -7.62 -5.81
C TRP A 65 -5.18 -7.70 -5.17
N GLU A 66 -5.76 -8.91 -5.11
CA GLU A 66 -7.05 -9.15 -4.46
C GLU A 66 -6.90 -9.24 -2.93
N VAL A 67 -5.69 -9.51 -2.45
CA VAL A 67 -5.36 -9.52 -1.02
C VAL A 67 -4.97 -8.10 -0.63
N TRP A 68 -5.92 -7.40 -0.01
CA TRP A 68 -5.67 -6.06 0.50
C TRP A 68 -5.04 -6.16 1.90
N PRO A 69 -3.78 -5.71 2.10
CA PRO A 69 -3.20 -5.69 3.43
C PRO A 69 -3.96 -4.67 4.28
N MET A 70 -4.60 -5.13 5.34
CA MET A 70 -5.21 -4.23 6.33
C MET A 70 -4.13 -3.83 7.33
N PRO A 71 -3.95 -2.52 7.59
CA PRO A 71 -3.07 -2.09 8.65
C PRO A 71 -3.66 -2.57 9.98
N VAL A 72 -2.88 -3.29 10.75
CA VAL A 72 -3.23 -3.65 12.12
C VAL A 72 -2.68 -2.55 13.00
N ALA A 73 -3.57 -1.81 13.66
CA ALA A 73 -3.16 -0.86 14.69
C ALA A 73 -2.51 -1.66 15.83
N ASP A 74 -1.21 -1.48 16.00
CA ASP A 74 -0.42 -2.16 17.04
C ASP A 74 -0.58 -1.54 18.43
N GLY A 75 -1.28 -0.41 18.53
CA GLY A 75 -1.46 0.35 19.76
C GLY A 75 -0.16 1.03 20.26
N GLU A 76 0.89 1.02 19.46
CA GLU A 76 2.15 1.63 19.81
C GLU A 76 2.01 3.17 19.81
N TRP A 77 2.50 3.80 20.87
CA TRP A 77 2.57 5.24 20.95
C TRP A 77 3.82 5.78 20.25
N HIS A 78 3.64 6.81 19.46
CA HIS A 78 4.72 7.48 18.76
C HIS A 78 4.80 8.95 19.18
N ARG A 79 5.99 9.44 19.46
CA ARG A 79 6.18 10.85 19.81
C ARG A 79 5.81 11.79 18.66
N VAL A 80 6.24 11.43 17.44
CA VAL A 80 5.98 12.21 16.23
C VAL A 80 5.38 11.31 15.15
N LEU A 81 4.30 11.76 14.54
CA LEU A 81 3.70 11.11 13.39
C LEU A 81 3.63 12.09 12.22
N TYR A 82 3.76 11.55 11.02
CA TYR A 82 3.61 12.27 9.76
C TYR A 82 2.38 11.75 9.04
N VAL A 83 1.55 12.67 8.56
CA VAL A 83 0.37 12.32 7.79
C VAL A 83 0.35 13.03 6.46
N ASP A 84 -0.10 12.34 5.44
CA ASP A 84 -0.20 12.85 4.07
C ASP A 84 -1.31 12.14 3.30
N GLY A 85 -1.83 12.79 2.27
CA GLY A 85 -2.80 12.24 1.34
C GLY A 85 -2.19 12.01 -0.04
N ILE A 86 -2.15 10.76 -0.50
CA ILE A 86 -1.66 10.41 -1.83
C ILE A 86 -2.85 10.17 -2.76
N TRP A 87 -3.07 11.07 -3.70
CA TRP A 87 -4.10 10.93 -4.72
C TRP A 87 -3.67 9.95 -5.81
N LEU A 88 -4.38 8.84 -5.91
CA LEU A 88 -4.15 7.81 -6.94
C LEU A 88 -5.03 8.05 -8.17
N ALA A 89 -6.21 8.65 -7.97
CA ALA A 89 -7.16 9.00 -9.02
C ALA A 89 -7.99 10.22 -8.58
N ARG A 90 -8.90 10.69 -9.44
CA ARG A 90 -9.74 11.85 -9.16
C ARG A 90 -10.55 11.76 -7.86
N ASP A 91 -11.00 10.55 -7.54
CA ASP A 91 -11.90 10.23 -6.44
C ASP A 91 -11.37 9.10 -5.56
N LEU A 92 -10.04 8.94 -5.55
CA LEU A 92 -9.36 7.96 -4.72
C LEU A 92 -8.09 8.57 -4.11
N VAL A 93 -8.09 8.74 -2.81
CA VAL A 93 -6.96 9.17 -2.00
C VAL A 93 -6.62 8.11 -0.96
N VAL A 94 -5.34 7.84 -0.78
CA VAL A 94 -4.82 7.04 0.33
C VAL A 94 -4.26 8.01 1.35
N LEU A 95 -4.91 8.08 2.50
CA LEU A 95 -4.43 8.79 3.66
C LEU A 95 -3.43 7.90 4.38
N ILE A 96 -2.25 8.40 4.67
CA ILE A 96 -1.15 7.63 5.27
C ILE A 96 -0.74 8.29 6.57
N CYS A 97 -0.51 7.47 7.59
CA CYS A 97 0.14 7.85 8.82
C CYS A 97 1.42 7.03 8.98
N ARG A 98 2.55 7.70 9.18
CA ARG A 98 3.85 7.06 9.36
C ARG A 98 4.60 7.64 10.56
N SER A 99 5.44 6.81 11.17
CA SER A 99 6.53 7.24 12.05
C SER A 99 7.80 7.54 11.22
N ASP A 100 8.91 7.84 11.87
CA ASP A 100 10.21 7.95 11.18
C ASP A 100 10.65 6.63 10.55
N GLU A 101 10.25 5.50 11.14
CA GLU A 101 10.73 4.17 10.77
C GLU A 101 9.82 3.45 9.78
N ARG A 102 8.48 3.62 9.91
CA ARG A 102 7.52 2.79 9.16
C ARG A 102 6.17 3.48 8.95
N VAL A 103 5.39 2.93 8.03
CA VAL A 103 3.96 3.23 7.91
C VAL A 103 3.24 2.58 9.10
N VAL A 104 2.56 3.39 9.89
CA VAL A 104 1.78 2.96 11.07
C VAL A 104 0.39 2.53 10.64
N SER A 105 -0.26 3.32 9.77
CA SER A 105 -1.59 3.01 9.26
C SER A 105 -1.88 3.77 7.96
N TRP A 106 -2.92 3.34 7.26
CA TRP A 106 -3.43 4.02 6.09
C TRP A 106 -4.93 3.78 5.94
N TYR A 107 -5.60 4.69 5.23
CA TYR A 107 -7.03 4.62 5.00
C TYR A 107 -7.37 5.11 3.58
N MET A 108 -8.19 4.36 2.86
CA MET A 108 -8.64 4.75 1.51
C MET A 108 -9.94 5.53 1.59
N ALA A 109 -9.99 6.65 0.90
CA ALA A 109 -11.17 7.51 0.85
C ALA A 109 -11.37 8.09 -0.55
N ARG A 110 -12.55 8.64 -0.80
CA ARG A 110 -12.82 9.42 -2.01
C ARG A 110 -12.24 10.82 -1.96
N SER A 111 -12.06 11.35 -0.76
CA SER A 111 -11.52 12.70 -0.53
C SER A 111 -11.04 12.84 0.91
N GLU A 112 -10.22 13.85 1.15
CA GLU A 112 -9.60 14.17 2.44
C GLU A 112 -10.58 14.88 3.39
N THR A 113 -11.71 14.25 3.66
CA THR A 113 -12.70 14.77 4.61
C THR A 113 -12.25 14.57 6.05
N SER A 114 -12.76 15.36 6.96
CA SER A 114 -12.55 15.20 8.40
C SER A 114 -12.94 13.78 8.88
N ARG A 115 -14.00 13.20 8.32
CA ARG A 115 -14.43 11.83 8.63
C ARG A 115 -13.39 10.78 8.19
N ALA A 116 -12.84 10.95 6.99
CA ALA A 116 -11.80 10.05 6.48
C ALA A 116 -10.52 10.11 7.31
N TRP A 117 -10.08 11.33 7.65
CA TRP A 117 -8.95 11.53 8.54
C TRP A 117 -9.18 10.94 9.93
N SER A 118 -10.39 11.11 10.51
CA SER A 118 -10.68 10.48 11.79
C SER A 118 -10.67 8.96 11.72
N ALA A 119 -11.19 8.36 10.65
CA ALA A 119 -11.14 6.91 10.48
C ALA A 119 -9.69 6.37 10.42
N LEU A 120 -8.74 7.14 9.89
CA LEU A 120 -7.32 6.81 9.95
C LEU A 120 -6.76 6.96 11.37
N MET A 121 -7.14 8.04 12.09
CA MET A 121 -6.51 8.47 13.33
C MET A 121 -7.04 7.77 14.58
N ASP A 122 -8.35 7.47 14.63
CA ASP A 122 -9.04 6.94 15.81
C ASP A 122 -8.41 5.63 16.37
N PRO A 123 -7.90 4.70 15.55
CA PRO A 123 -7.24 3.50 16.06
C PRO A 123 -5.78 3.72 16.51
N ILE A 124 -5.20 4.91 16.32
CA ILE A 124 -3.80 5.21 16.63
C ILE A 124 -3.73 6.06 17.89
N PRO A 125 -2.90 5.71 18.89
CA PRO A 125 -2.67 6.55 20.05
C PRO A 125 -2.21 7.97 19.65
N ALA A 126 -2.76 9.00 20.32
CA ALA A 126 -2.44 10.40 20.02
C ALA A 126 -0.95 10.69 20.22
N PRO A 127 -0.23 11.23 19.23
CA PRO A 127 1.18 11.60 19.35
C PRO A 127 1.33 12.95 20.06
N ASP A 128 2.54 13.29 20.52
CA ASP A 128 2.85 14.65 20.99
C ASP A 128 2.79 15.66 19.84
N VAL A 129 3.27 15.26 18.67
CA VAL A 129 3.35 16.10 17.48
C VAL A 129 2.89 15.33 16.24
N VAL A 130 2.09 15.97 15.41
CA VAL A 130 1.78 15.47 14.06
C VAL A 130 2.21 16.48 13.01
N VAL A 131 2.93 16.00 12.00
CA VAL A 131 3.36 16.79 10.85
C VAL A 131 2.38 16.57 9.70
N ALA A 132 1.79 17.66 9.18
CA ALA A 132 0.78 17.61 8.12
C ALA A 132 0.89 18.79 7.14
N ASP A 133 0.22 18.68 5.99
CA ASP A 133 0.19 19.74 4.97
C ASP A 133 -0.67 20.97 5.35
N GLY A 134 -1.55 20.83 6.35
CA GLY A 134 -2.43 21.90 6.84
C GLY A 134 -3.80 21.93 6.17
N GLY A 135 -4.25 20.84 5.54
CA GLY A 135 -5.59 20.70 4.98
C GLY A 135 -6.70 20.88 6.02
N THR A 136 -7.83 21.50 5.64
CA THR A 136 -8.94 21.82 6.55
C THR A 136 -9.62 20.57 7.11
N GLY A 137 -9.73 19.51 6.29
CA GLY A 137 -10.27 18.22 6.71
C GLY A 137 -9.44 17.58 7.82
N PHE A 138 -8.12 17.59 7.67
CA PHE A 138 -7.19 17.13 8.70
C PHE A 138 -7.26 18.01 9.98
N ALA A 139 -7.24 19.33 9.83
CA ALA A 139 -7.30 20.24 10.97
C ALA A 139 -8.57 20.06 11.82
N SER A 140 -9.69 19.69 11.20
CA SER A 140 -10.93 19.36 11.91
C SER A 140 -10.85 18.00 12.60
N ALA A 141 -10.24 16.98 11.96
CA ALA A 141 -10.09 15.66 12.50
C ALA A 141 -9.16 15.62 13.72
N VAL A 142 -8.00 16.28 13.65
CA VAL A 142 -7.01 16.28 14.75
C VAL A 142 -7.57 16.85 16.03
N ARG A 143 -8.38 17.92 15.96
CA ARG A 143 -9.04 18.48 17.15
C ARG A 143 -9.98 17.52 17.84
N ARG A 144 -10.56 16.58 17.10
CA ARG A 144 -11.49 15.57 17.61
C ARG A 144 -10.80 14.31 18.08
N SER A 145 -9.94 13.75 17.24
CA SER A 145 -9.30 12.43 17.48
C SER A 145 -8.05 12.55 18.36
N TRP A 146 -7.31 13.66 18.26
CA TRP A 146 -6.06 13.89 19.00
C TRP A 146 -6.01 15.32 19.62
N PRO A 147 -6.93 15.66 20.53
CA PRO A 147 -7.12 17.05 21.00
C PRO A 147 -5.91 17.68 21.69
N GLY A 148 -4.99 16.87 22.23
CA GLY A 148 -3.76 17.33 22.87
C GLY A 148 -2.53 17.39 21.97
N THR A 149 -2.65 16.92 20.73
CA THR A 149 -1.53 16.85 19.79
C THR A 149 -1.19 18.21 19.18
N ARG A 150 0.09 18.56 19.18
CA ARG A 150 0.58 19.75 18.48
C ARG A 150 0.70 19.47 16.98
N VAL A 151 0.17 20.37 16.15
CA VAL A 151 0.25 20.27 14.69
C VAL A 151 1.43 21.09 14.20
N GLN A 152 2.39 20.42 13.59
CA GLN A 152 3.50 21.04 12.87
C GLN A 152 3.20 21.03 11.37
N ARG A 153 3.27 22.19 10.74
CA ARG A 153 3.13 22.27 9.28
C ARG A 153 4.33 21.64 8.59
N CYS A 154 4.07 20.80 7.59
CA CYS A 154 5.11 20.17 6.78
C CYS A 154 5.90 21.24 6.02
N VAL A 155 7.20 21.34 6.28
CA VAL A 155 8.11 22.32 5.66
C VAL A 155 8.20 22.12 4.16
N PHE A 156 8.18 20.85 3.70
CA PHE A 156 8.18 20.52 2.26
C PHE A 156 6.95 21.09 1.56
N HIS A 157 5.75 20.88 2.12
CA HIS A 157 4.52 21.42 1.55
C HIS A 157 4.47 22.95 1.60
N ALA A 158 4.96 23.56 2.68
CA ALA A 158 5.09 25.01 2.77
C ALA A 158 6.03 25.55 1.69
N PHE A 159 7.20 24.93 1.51
CA PHE A 159 8.13 25.27 0.43
C PHE A 159 7.50 25.15 -0.95
N CYS A 160 6.81 24.04 -1.24
CA CYS A 160 6.11 23.84 -2.51
C CYS A 160 5.04 24.90 -2.77
N GLN A 161 4.32 25.34 -1.74
CA GLN A 161 3.33 26.42 -1.86
C GLN A 161 3.99 27.76 -2.20
N VAL A 162 5.06 28.15 -1.50
CA VAL A 162 5.82 29.35 -1.82
C VAL A 162 6.38 29.29 -3.24
N LYS A 163 6.97 28.15 -3.62
CA LYS A 163 7.53 27.97 -4.96
C LYS A 163 6.48 28.12 -6.07
N ARG A 164 5.22 27.72 -5.85
CA ARG A 164 4.14 27.92 -6.82
C ARG A 164 3.80 29.39 -7.03
N CYS A 165 4.00 30.24 -6.01
CA CYS A 165 3.74 31.68 -6.08
C CYS A 165 4.94 32.48 -6.61
N THR A 166 6.13 31.85 -6.71
CA THR A 166 7.36 32.49 -7.20
C THR A 166 7.70 31.94 -8.57
N THR A 167 8.02 32.81 -9.53
CA THR A 167 8.55 32.38 -10.84
C THR A 167 10.05 32.24 -10.76
N SER A 168 10.57 31.12 -11.27
CA SER A 168 12.01 30.92 -11.40
C SER A 168 12.65 31.77 -12.50
N ARG A 169 11.84 32.48 -13.30
CA ARG A 169 12.26 33.42 -14.35
C ARG A 169 11.56 34.74 -14.09
N PRO A 170 12.20 35.73 -13.39
CA PRO A 170 11.69 37.08 -13.29
C PRO A 170 11.50 37.65 -14.71
N ARG A 171 10.29 38.12 -15.03
CA ARG A 171 10.10 38.91 -16.26
C ARG A 171 10.88 40.20 -16.04
N LEU A 172 11.94 40.42 -16.83
CA LEU A 172 12.56 41.72 -16.97
C LEU A 172 11.46 42.64 -17.52
N GLN A 173 11.09 43.65 -16.77
CA GLN A 173 10.26 44.74 -17.23
C GLN A 173 11.10 45.70 -18.06
#